data_2d9f75e7adf0b812d87a268dae65024d
#
_entry.id   2d9f75e7adf0b812d87a268dae65024d
#
_cell.length_a   1.000
_cell.length_b   1.000
_cell.length_c   1.000
_cell.angle_alpha   90.00
_cell.angle_beta   90.00
_cell.angle_gamma   90.00
#
_symmetry.space_group_name_H-M   'P 1'
#
loop_
_entity.id
_entity.type
_entity.pdbx_description
1 polymer ?
#
loop_
_entity_poly.entity_id
_entity_poly.type
_entity_poly.pdbx_seq_one_letter_code
_entity_poly.pdbx_strand_id
1 'polypeptide(L)'
;GEFGNNYALLCIVNPGAADIGWTLTLKATNPGVSEWTTGDGKKYKYNDRYISRGALTIDPSVGTLAVFSPYTRTGITMGSSARFSGRDSVTLMSASASADDFWRGQIKGIKLKQYIPPHQSPGVYMLPMTQTITAL
;
A
#
# COMPACT_ATOMS: atom_id res chain seq x y z
N GLY A 1 1.58 -2.62 12.69
CA GLY A 1 1.77 -1.21 12.33
C GLY A 1 0.65 -0.69 11.46
N GLU A 2 0.65 0.59 11.21
CA GLU A 2 -0.33 1.28 10.37
C GLU A 2 0.39 2.09 9.29
N PHE A 3 -0.24 2.17 8.12
CA PHE A 3 0.18 3.00 7.02
C PHE A 3 -0.85 4.13 6.83
N GLY A 4 -0.37 5.37 6.84
CA GLY A 4 -1.24 6.54 6.93
C GLY A 4 -1.80 6.73 8.34
N ASN A 5 -1.29 7.66 9.08
CA ASN A 5 -1.77 8.04 10.41
C ASN A 5 -2.14 9.54 10.42
N ASN A 6 -2.55 10.06 11.57
CA ASN A 6 -2.96 11.47 11.67
C ASN A 6 -1.84 12.48 11.34
N TYR A 7 -0.58 12.06 11.34
CA TYR A 7 0.58 12.90 11.03
C TYR A 7 1.12 12.68 9.61
N ALA A 8 0.79 11.53 8.99
CA ALA A 8 1.25 11.15 7.66
C ALA A 8 0.10 10.50 6.89
N LEU A 9 -0.83 11.31 6.43
CA LEU A 9 -1.99 10.87 5.65
C LEU A 9 -1.57 10.48 4.24
N LEU A 10 -2.16 9.41 3.72
CA LEU A 10 -2.05 9.07 2.31
C LEU A 10 -3.04 9.91 1.52
N CYS A 11 -2.56 10.99 0.91
CA CYS A 11 -3.35 11.84 0.02
C CYS A 11 -3.33 11.28 -1.40
N ILE A 12 -4.50 11.21 -2.02
CA ILE A 12 -4.69 10.66 -3.35
C ILE A 12 -5.40 11.70 -4.20
N VAL A 13 -4.82 11.98 -5.35
CA VAL A 13 -5.40 12.91 -6.33
C VAL A 13 -5.37 12.24 -7.69
N ASN A 14 -6.52 12.14 -8.33
CA ASN A 14 -6.63 11.80 -9.75
C ASN A 14 -7.04 13.05 -10.54
N PRO A 15 -6.09 13.79 -11.12
CA PRO A 15 -6.41 14.98 -11.92
C PRO A 15 -6.64 14.65 -13.39
N GLY A 16 -6.50 13.39 -13.80
CA GLY A 16 -6.36 12.99 -15.18
C GLY A 16 -7.64 12.58 -15.90
N ALA A 17 -8.82 12.78 -15.30
CA ALA A 17 -10.11 12.42 -15.90
C ALA A 17 -10.09 11.00 -16.51
N ALA A 18 -9.81 10.00 -15.70
CA ALA A 18 -9.77 8.60 -16.13
C ALA A 18 -11.20 8.07 -16.28
N ASP A 19 -11.77 8.19 -17.48
CA ASP A 19 -13.18 7.88 -17.79
C ASP A 19 -13.60 6.43 -17.46
N ILE A 20 -12.64 5.51 -17.46
CA ILE A 20 -12.92 4.08 -17.18
C ILE A 20 -12.44 3.63 -15.81
N GLY A 21 -11.92 4.54 -15.03
CA GLY A 21 -11.45 4.27 -13.67
C GLY A 21 -9.94 4.26 -13.53
N TRP A 22 -9.49 3.92 -12.34
CA TRP A 22 -8.07 3.87 -12.00
C TRP A 22 -7.81 2.94 -10.82
N THR A 23 -6.56 2.55 -10.62
CA THR A 23 -6.11 1.77 -9.47
C THR A 23 -4.98 2.47 -8.75
N LEU A 24 -4.98 2.39 -7.41
CA LEU A 24 -3.85 2.75 -6.56
C LEU A 24 -3.20 1.48 -6.05
N THR A 25 -1.93 1.29 -6.37
CA THR A 25 -1.15 0.13 -5.94
C THR A 25 0.03 0.53 -5.07
N LEU A 26 0.48 -0.40 -4.24
CA LEU A 26 1.69 -0.31 -3.45
C LEU A 26 2.63 -1.45 -3.82
N LYS A 27 3.90 -1.14 -4.05
CA LYS A 27 4.96 -2.13 -4.30
C LYS A 27 6.27 -1.69 -3.66
N ALA A 28 7.19 -2.62 -3.43
CA ALA A 28 8.56 -2.25 -3.11
C ALA A 28 9.19 -1.50 -4.29
N THR A 29 9.96 -0.46 -4.02
CA THR A 29 10.55 0.40 -5.07
C THR A 29 11.41 -0.40 -6.04
N ASN A 30 12.16 -1.38 -5.52
CA ASN A 30 12.96 -2.32 -6.31
C ASN A 30 12.58 -3.76 -5.95
N PRO A 31 11.49 -4.33 -6.48
CA PRO A 31 10.93 -5.60 -6.02
C PRO A 31 11.91 -6.78 -6.05
N GLY A 32 12.77 -6.83 -7.07
CA GLY A 32 13.72 -7.93 -7.25
C GLY A 32 14.85 -7.99 -6.23
N VAL A 33 15.15 -6.88 -5.55
CA VAL A 33 16.24 -6.77 -4.58
C VAL A 33 15.82 -6.15 -3.25
N SER A 34 14.56 -5.69 -3.15
CA SER A 34 14.09 -5.02 -1.95
C SER A 34 13.90 -6.00 -0.80
N GLU A 35 14.50 -5.64 0.31
CA GLU A 35 14.39 -6.33 1.59
C GLU A 35 14.32 -5.28 2.70
N TRP A 36 13.77 -5.63 3.83
CA TRP A 36 13.95 -4.84 5.04
C TRP A 36 15.44 -4.79 5.36
N THR A 37 16.02 -3.61 5.37
CA THR A 37 17.48 -3.43 5.52
C THR A 37 17.80 -2.39 6.57
N THR A 38 18.79 -2.66 7.41
CA THR A 38 19.37 -1.67 8.33
C THR A 38 20.54 -0.95 7.67
N GLY A 39 20.95 0.18 8.25
CA GLY A 39 22.10 0.95 7.78
C GLY A 39 23.43 0.17 7.82
N ASP A 40 23.55 -0.84 8.69
CA ASP A 40 24.72 -1.72 8.83
C ASP A 40 24.62 -3.04 8.05
N GLY A 41 23.61 -3.15 7.16
CA GLY A 41 23.50 -4.23 6.19
C GLY A 41 22.78 -5.50 6.65
N LYS A 42 22.17 -5.51 7.84
CA LYS A 42 21.28 -6.59 8.27
C LYS A 42 20.00 -6.53 7.45
N LYS A 43 19.44 -7.67 7.06
CA LYS A 43 18.28 -7.70 6.18
C LYS A 43 17.42 -8.94 6.35
N TYR A 44 16.15 -8.84 5.95
CA TYR A 44 15.22 -9.95 5.81
C TYR A 44 14.13 -9.62 4.78
N LYS A 45 13.49 -10.66 4.27
CA LYS A 45 12.51 -10.53 3.19
C LYS A 45 11.17 -9.98 3.66
N TYR A 46 10.48 -9.26 2.80
CA TYR A 46 9.09 -8.85 2.97
C TYR A 46 8.11 -9.73 2.18
N ASN A 47 8.60 -10.48 1.21
CA ASN A 47 7.79 -11.19 0.21
C ASN A 47 8.11 -12.68 0.10
N ASP A 48 8.70 -13.29 1.14
CA ASP A 48 8.99 -14.72 1.10
C ASP A 48 7.69 -15.54 1.00
N ARG A 49 7.72 -16.61 0.22
CA ARG A 49 6.60 -17.56 0.10
C ARG A 49 6.29 -18.25 1.44
N TYR A 50 7.29 -18.43 2.26
CA TYR A 50 7.16 -18.99 3.60
C TYR A 50 7.06 -17.84 4.62
N ILE A 51 5.91 -17.73 5.28
CA ILE A 51 5.62 -16.65 6.23
C ILE A 51 6.73 -16.47 7.27
N SER A 52 7.25 -17.58 7.81
CA SER A 52 8.29 -17.58 8.84
C SER A 52 9.63 -16.99 8.40
N ARG A 53 9.85 -16.82 7.10
CA ARG A 53 11.08 -16.23 6.53
C ARG A 53 10.94 -14.74 6.20
N GLY A 54 9.80 -14.16 6.46
CA GLY A 54 9.52 -12.75 6.24
C GLY A 54 8.43 -12.50 5.21
N ALA A 55 7.28 -12.09 5.68
CA ALA A 55 6.14 -11.77 4.82
C ALA A 55 5.41 -10.54 5.34
N LEU A 56 5.18 -9.58 4.45
CA LEU A 56 4.40 -8.37 4.72
C LEU A 56 2.98 -8.56 4.21
N THR A 57 2.02 -8.36 5.09
CA THR A 57 0.59 -8.28 4.75
C THR A 57 0.12 -6.84 4.90
N ILE A 58 -0.65 -6.37 3.94
CA ILE A 58 -1.29 -5.07 3.93
C ILE A 58 -2.79 -5.27 3.89
N ASP A 59 -3.51 -4.58 4.77
CA ASP A 59 -4.97 -4.61 4.80
C ASP A 59 -5.54 -3.21 4.65
N PRO A 60 -5.84 -2.79 3.42
CA PRO A 60 -6.49 -1.51 3.16
C PRO A 60 -7.94 -1.46 3.61
N SER A 61 -8.63 -2.60 3.66
CA SER A 61 -10.08 -2.68 3.94
C SER A 61 -10.48 -2.11 5.31
N VAL A 62 -9.56 -2.10 6.26
CA VAL A 62 -9.77 -1.55 7.61
C VAL A 62 -9.40 -0.07 7.70
N GLY A 63 -8.84 0.49 6.65
CA GLY A 63 -8.50 1.92 6.60
C GLY A 63 -9.74 2.81 6.54
N THR A 64 -9.58 4.05 6.97
CA THR A 64 -10.61 5.08 6.88
C THR A 64 -10.34 5.98 5.68
N LEU A 65 -11.32 6.03 4.77
CA LEU A 65 -11.30 6.89 3.59
C LEU A 65 -12.09 8.18 3.87
N ALA A 66 -11.47 9.33 3.70
CA ALA A 66 -12.10 10.63 3.67
C ALA A 66 -12.03 11.21 2.25
N VAL A 67 -13.18 11.53 1.67
CA VAL A 67 -13.26 12.13 0.33
C VAL A 67 -13.48 13.63 0.49
N PHE A 68 -12.72 14.43 -0.25
CA PHE A 68 -12.82 15.88 -0.19
C PHE A 68 -13.98 16.40 -1.08
N SER A 69 -14.81 17.29 -0.50
CA SER A 69 -15.84 17.97 -1.27
C SER A 69 -15.22 18.75 -2.46
N PRO A 70 -15.84 18.74 -3.64
CA PRO A 70 -17.17 18.26 -3.99
C PRO A 70 -17.24 16.80 -4.44
N TYR A 71 -16.14 16.03 -4.35
CA TYR A 71 -16.06 14.66 -4.86
C TYR A 71 -16.83 13.67 -3.97
N THR A 72 -17.13 12.50 -4.52
CA THR A 72 -17.96 11.48 -3.87
C THR A 72 -17.22 10.16 -3.68
N ARG A 73 -17.83 9.24 -2.93
CA ARG A 73 -17.34 7.87 -2.78
C ARG A 73 -17.87 6.92 -3.85
N THR A 74 -18.70 7.41 -4.76
CA THR A 74 -19.27 6.58 -5.82
C THR A 74 -18.18 5.93 -6.65
N GLY A 75 -18.29 4.64 -6.87
CA GLY A 75 -17.32 3.86 -7.66
C GLY A 75 -15.97 3.62 -6.98
N ILE A 76 -15.74 4.09 -5.76
CA ILE A 76 -14.49 3.90 -5.03
C ILE A 76 -14.57 2.65 -4.15
N THR A 77 -13.58 1.77 -4.27
CA THR A 77 -13.47 0.54 -3.49
C THR A 77 -12.10 0.43 -2.84
N MET A 78 -12.06 0.15 -1.55
CA MET A 78 -10.83 -0.15 -0.83
C MET A 78 -10.33 -1.55 -1.22
N GLY A 79 -9.01 -1.72 -1.30
CA GLY A 79 -8.41 -3.02 -1.57
C GLY A 79 -8.65 -4.02 -0.45
N SER A 80 -8.61 -5.30 -0.79
CA SER A 80 -8.69 -6.39 0.20
C SER A 80 -7.34 -6.61 0.87
N SER A 81 -7.35 -7.27 2.03
CA SER A 81 -6.12 -7.73 2.68
C SER A 81 -5.32 -8.62 1.75
N ALA A 82 -4.05 -8.33 1.59
CA ALA A 82 -3.17 -9.07 0.71
C ALA A 82 -1.74 -9.16 1.27
N ARG A 83 -1.09 -10.29 0.99
CA ARG A 83 0.29 -10.54 1.36
C ARG A 83 1.19 -10.46 0.13
N PHE A 84 2.39 -9.90 0.28
CA PHE A 84 3.39 -9.82 -0.79
C PHE A 84 4.06 -11.17 -1.14
N SER A 85 3.51 -12.26 -0.76
CA SER A 85 4.03 -13.57 -1.11
C SER A 85 3.75 -13.90 -2.57
N GLY A 86 4.80 -13.96 -3.40
CA GLY A 86 4.67 -14.28 -4.82
C GLY A 86 3.99 -13.21 -5.67
N ARG A 87 3.90 -11.98 -5.19
CA ARG A 87 3.39 -10.84 -5.95
C ARG A 87 4.22 -9.58 -5.69
N ASP A 88 4.31 -8.71 -6.69
CA ASP A 88 5.12 -7.50 -6.60
C ASP A 88 4.33 -6.29 -6.11
N SER A 89 3.00 -6.29 -6.25
CA SER A 89 2.14 -5.19 -5.87
C SER A 89 0.86 -5.62 -5.17
N VAL A 90 0.32 -4.72 -4.37
CA VAL A 90 -0.98 -4.87 -3.69
C VAL A 90 -1.84 -3.67 -4.04
N THR A 91 -3.10 -3.91 -4.39
CA THR A 91 -4.06 -2.83 -4.63
C THR A 91 -4.53 -2.25 -3.31
N LEU A 92 -4.34 -0.95 -3.11
CA LEU A 92 -4.82 -0.22 -1.94
C LEU A 92 -6.25 0.28 -2.15
N MET A 93 -6.56 0.72 -3.36
CA MET A 93 -7.85 1.28 -3.72
C MET A 93 -8.06 1.21 -5.23
N SER A 94 -9.31 1.16 -5.65
CA SER A 94 -9.69 1.24 -7.06
C SER A 94 -10.90 2.14 -7.25
N ALA A 95 -10.98 2.74 -8.43
CA ALA A 95 -12.13 3.48 -8.92
C ALA A 95 -12.65 2.82 -10.19
N SER A 96 -13.96 2.65 -10.28
CA SER A 96 -14.63 2.20 -11.50
C SER A 96 -14.99 3.38 -12.41
N ALA A 97 -15.51 3.09 -13.59
CA ALA A 97 -16.02 4.10 -14.51
C ALA A 97 -17.18 4.95 -13.96
N SER A 98 -17.78 4.56 -12.84
CA SER A 98 -18.82 5.34 -12.16
C SER A 98 -18.27 6.34 -11.14
N ALA A 99 -16.96 6.35 -10.91
CA ALA A 99 -16.32 7.33 -10.04
C ALA A 99 -16.25 8.71 -10.71
N ASP A 100 -16.13 9.75 -9.90
CA ASP A 100 -15.91 11.10 -10.43
C ASP A 100 -14.63 11.13 -11.29
N ASP A 101 -14.68 11.77 -12.45
CA ASP A 101 -13.54 11.88 -13.38
C ASP A 101 -12.34 12.56 -12.73
N PHE A 102 -12.59 13.58 -11.93
CA PHE A 102 -11.61 14.16 -11.02
C PHE A 102 -11.93 13.73 -9.60
N TRP A 103 -10.92 13.31 -8.86
CA TRP A 103 -11.14 12.80 -7.51
C TRP A 103 -10.00 13.17 -6.57
N ARG A 104 -10.36 13.47 -5.33
CA ARG A 104 -9.41 13.76 -4.27
C ARG A 104 -9.89 13.22 -2.94
N GLY A 105 -9.00 12.53 -2.24
CA GLY A 105 -9.28 11.97 -0.93
C GLY A 105 -8.02 11.61 -0.15
N GLN A 106 -8.21 11.06 1.02
CA GLN A 106 -7.13 10.58 1.86
C GLN A 106 -7.53 9.30 2.59
N ILE A 107 -6.54 8.44 2.82
CA ILE A 107 -6.69 7.21 3.59
C ILE A 107 -5.79 7.27 4.83
N LYS A 108 -6.28 6.74 5.94
CA LYS A 108 -5.50 6.49 7.15
C LYS A 108 -5.85 5.15 7.76
N GLY A 109 -4.92 4.58 8.53
CA GLY A 109 -5.17 3.36 9.30
C GLY A 109 -5.16 2.08 8.49
N ILE A 110 -4.49 2.05 7.33
CA ILE A 110 -4.20 0.80 6.62
C ILE A 110 -3.32 -0.06 7.52
N LYS A 111 -3.74 -1.27 7.83
CA LYS A 111 -2.97 -2.16 8.70
C LYS A 111 -1.83 -2.82 7.95
N LEU A 112 -0.67 -2.86 8.61
CA LEU A 112 0.52 -3.56 8.17
C LEU A 112 0.86 -4.65 9.18
N LYS A 113 1.14 -5.86 8.69
CA LYS A 113 1.63 -6.96 9.50
C LYS A 113 2.84 -7.57 8.82
N GLN A 114 4.01 -7.43 9.45
CA GLN A 114 5.25 -8.05 9.02
C GLN A 114 5.60 -9.23 9.92
N TYR A 115 5.80 -10.38 9.31
CA TYR A 115 6.41 -11.53 9.98
C TYR A 115 7.92 -11.36 9.96
N ILE A 116 8.52 -11.27 11.15
CA ILE A 116 9.97 -11.12 11.32
C ILE A 116 10.56 -12.51 11.52
N PRO A 117 11.58 -12.91 10.74
CA PRO A 117 12.22 -14.20 10.90
C PRO A 117 12.81 -14.39 12.30
N PRO A 118 12.84 -15.62 12.84
CA PRO A 118 13.52 -15.89 14.11
C PRO A 118 15.01 -15.53 14.02
N HIS A 119 15.60 -15.14 15.12
CA HIS A 119 17.00 -14.75 15.27
C HIS A 119 17.41 -13.49 14.47
N GLN A 120 16.44 -12.68 14.04
CA GLN A 120 16.72 -11.40 13.40
C GLN A 120 17.34 -10.43 14.41
N SER A 121 18.49 -9.86 14.05
CA SER A 121 19.20 -8.91 14.92
C SER A 121 18.39 -7.65 15.18
N PRO A 122 18.47 -7.05 16.37
CA PRO A 122 17.87 -5.74 16.61
C PRO A 122 18.40 -4.68 15.66
N GLY A 123 17.55 -3.71 15.31
CA GLY A 123 17.94 -2.59 14.43
C GLY A 123 16.74 -1.84 13.89
N VAL A 124 17.01 -0.71 13.25
CA VAL A 124 16.01 0.05 12.50
C VAL A 124 16.03 -0.43 11.05
N TYR A 125 14.98 -1.14 10.67
CA TYR A 125 14.82 -1.70 9.34
C TYR A 125 13.96 -0.78 8.48
N MET A 126 14.39 -0.56 7.24
CA MET A 126 13.69 0.24 6.25
C MET A 126 13.42 -0.58 5.00
N LEU A 127 12.25 -0.38 4.41
CA LEU A 127 11.85 -0.94 3.12
C LEU A 127 11.22 0.18 2.27
N PRO A 128 11.93 0.70 1.27
CA PRO A 128 11.37 1.70 0.36
C PRO A 128 10.22 1.11 -0.44
N MET A 129 9.09 1.81 -0.44
CA MET A 129 7.90 1.41 -1.19
C MET A 129 7.40 2.54 -2.07
N THR A 130 6.83 2.18 -3.22
CA THR A 130 6.28 3.11 -4.21
C THR A 130 4.79 2.90 -4.35
N GLN A 131 4.05 4.00 -4.30
CA GLN A 131 2.63 4.05 -4.61
C GLN A 131 2.46 4.54 -6.04
N THR A 132 1.57 3.89 -6.78
CA THR A 132 1.31 4.25 -8.18
C THR A 132 -0.18 4.31 -8.43
N ILE A 133 -0.64 5.41 -9.02
CA ILE A 133 -1.98 5.52 -9.60
C ILE A 133 -1.85 5.20 -11.08
N THR A 134 -2.66 4.27 -11.55
CA THR A 134 -2.70 3.87 -12.95
C THR A 134 -4.12 4.03 -13.48
N ALA A 135 -4.30 4.82 -14.54
CA ALA A 135 -5.57 4.88 -15.27
C ALA A 135 -5.82 3.54 -15.98
N LEU A 136 -7.08 3.14 -16.03
CA LEU A 136 -7.51 1.92 -16.71
C LEU A 136 -7.83 2.17 -18.18
#